data_93ca05000b82ac7c9ab4b550d57577e0
#
_entry.id   93ca05000b82ac7c9ab4b550d57577e0
#
_cell.length_a   1.000
_cell.length_b   1.000
_cell.length_c   1.000
_cell.angle_alpha   90.00
_cell.angle_beta   90.00
_cell.angle_gamma   90.00
#
_symmetry.space_group_name_H-M   'P 1'
#
loop_
_entity.id
_entity.type
_entity.pdbx_description
1 polymer ?
#
loop_
_entity_poly.entity_id
_entity_poly.type
_entity_poly.pdbx_seq_one_letter_code
_entity_poly.pdbx_strand_id
1 'polypeptide(L)'
;MTGQPTHARTRRRGSTVAGLLPKSLRHKVPRDHHETDEAQARRRRIVTGVGITGATLLGLSLSSKPGSRRFYVLTLGVAATWAGGALASGPLHLGQIQTRDETLRRPIVTPVVTGVGAFGLFYGAAHLCRRVPVLDRALARVLRFADRGSTPLVVLTTCANGVAEELFFRGALYAAVGRRHPVAKSTAAYVVATASTRNPALVLAGLVMGVLFGLQRRASGGVEASALTHLTWSVLMLRYLPPLFRKPITAR
;
A
#
# COMPACT_ATOMS: atom_id res chain seq x y z
N MET A 1 -35.13 30.03 39.77
CA MET A 1 -34.67 28.64 39.89
C MET A 1 -34.78 28.00 38.52
N THR A 2 -33.72 28.04 37.72
CA THR A 2 -33.65 27.48 36.38
C THR A 2 -32.53 26.48 36.36
N GLY A 3 -32.89 25.18 36.36
CA GLY A 3 -31.96 24.07 36.29
C GLY A 3 -31.41 23.93 34.89
N GLN A 4 -30.08 23.97 34.76
CA GLN A 4 -29.39 23.57 33.52
C GLN A 4 -29.34 22.04 33.42
N PRO A 5 -29.56 21.44 32.23
CA PRO A 5 -29.37 20.02 32.04
C PRO A 5 -27.86 19.71 31.88
N THR A 6 -27.36 18.90 32.79
CA THR A 6 -26.02 18.29 32.72
C THR A 6 -25.94 17.31 31.54
N HIS A 7 -25.26 17.69 30.45
CA HIS A 7 -24.89 16.77 29.39
C HIS A 7 -23.88 15.73 29.90
N ALA A 8 -24.39 14.55 30.24
CA ALA A 8 -23.56 13.36 30.47
C ALA A 8 -22.80 13.00 29.20
N ARG A 9 -21.49 13.31 29.16
CA ARG A 9 -20.53 12.84 28.14
C ARG A 9 -20.39 11.34 28.26
N THR A 10 -21.14 10.58 27.48
CA THR A 10 -20.90 9.15 27.28
C THR A 10 -19.52 8.98 26.63
N ARG A 11 -18.51 8.71 27.45
CA ARG A 11 -17.19 8.19 26.99
C ARG A 11 -17.45 6.85 26.32
N ARG A 12 -17.56 6.82 24.98
CA ARG A 12 -17.43 5.60 24.22
C ARG A 12 -16.04 5.02 24.49
N ARG A 13 -15.98 3.93 25.27
CA ARG A 13 -14.79 3.09 25.39
C ARG A 13 -14.37 2.65 23.98
N GLY A 14 -13.33 3.28 23.45
CA GLY A 14 -12.69 2.84 22.19
C GLY A 14 -12.22 1.40 22.34
N SER A 15 -12.42 0.61 21.30
CA SER A 15 -12.10 -0.82 21.28
C SER A 15 -10.67 -1.09 21.77
N THR A 16 -10.50 -2.13 22.54
CA THR A 16 -9.22 -2.60 23.14
C THR A 16 -8.10 -2.78 22.12
N VAL A 17 -8.45 -3.12 20.88
CA VAL A 17 -7.49 -3.30 19.75
C VAL A 17 -6.83 -1.97 19.33
N ALA A 18 -7.55 -0.84 19.35
CA ALA A 18 -6.97 0.47 19.02
C ALA A 18 -5.88 0.90 20.04
N GLY A 19 -5.94 0.40 21.27
CA GLY A 19 -4.93 0.64 22.32
C GLY A 19 -3.57 0.01 22.03
N LEU A 20 -3.53 -1.09 21.29
CA LEU A 20 -2.31 -1.84 20.97
C LEU A 20 -1.53 -1.24 19.79
N LEU A 21 -2.16 -0.37 18.98
CA LEU A 21 -1.50 0.25 17.83
C LEU A 21 -0.55 1.39 18.29
N PRO A 22 0.62 1.56 17.64
CA PRO A 22 1.49 2.71 17.83
C PRO A 22 0.72 4.03 17.64
N LYS A 23 1.12 5.10 18.34
CA LYS A 23 0.46 6.41 18.23
C LYS A 23 0.37 6.91 16.79
N SER A 24 1.41 6.68 15.98
CA SER A 24 1.47 7.02 14.55
C SER A 24 0.38 6.35 13.71
N LEU A 25 -0.15 5.20 14.13
CA LEU A 25 -1.24 4.49 13.44
C LEU A 25 -2.63 4.74 14.07
N ARG A 26 -2.68 5.29 15.28
CA ARG A 26 -3.94 5.61 15.99
C ARG A 26 -4.41 7.03 15.76
N HIS A 27 -3.47 7.96 15.62
CA HIS A 27 -3.79 9.38 15.48
C HIS A 27 -4.50 9.65 14.14
N LYS A 28 -5.52 10.52 14.19
CA LYS A 28 -6.26 10.95 12.99
C LYS A 28 -5.95 12.43 12.77
N VAL A 29 -5.31 12.72 11.66
CA VAL A 29 -5.15 14.11 11.20
C VAL A 29 -6.45 14.52 10.49
N PRO A 30 -7.07 15.66 10.85
CA PRO A 30 -8.24 16.18 10.17
C PRO A 30 -7.94 16.43 8.68
N ARG A 31 -8.93 16.23 7.83
CA ARG A 31 -8.86 16.67 6.43
C ARG A 31 -9.18 18.16 6.37
N ASP A 32 -8.27 18.93 5.81
CA ASP A 32 -8.45 20.36 5.60
C ASP A 32 -9.18 20.67 4.28
N HIS A 33 -9.56 19.64 3.53
CA HIS A 33 -10.12 19.78 2.19
C HIS A 33 -11.54 19.21 2.11
N HIS A 34 -12.49 20.08 1.72
CA HIS A 34 -13.86 19.72 1.41
C HIS A 34 -14.05 19.72 -0.10
N GLU A 35 -14.40 18.57 -0.67
CA GLU A 35 -14.77 18.45 -2.07
C GLU A 35 -16.28 18.67 -2.25
N THR A 36 -16.67 19.31 -3.35
CA THR A 36 -18.07 19.37 -3.77
C THR A 36 -18.58 17.97 -4.18
N ASP A 37 -19.89 17.76 -4.15
CA ASP A 37 -20.49 16.48 -4.56
C ASP A 37 -20.16 16.13 -6.02
N GLU A 38 -20.06 17.13 -6.89
CA GLU A 38 -19.67 16.95 -8.29
C GLU A 38 -18.21 16.50 -8.42
N ALA A 39 -17.28 17.15 -7.69
CA ALA A 39 -15.88 16.76 -7.67
C ALA A 39 -15.71 15.34 -7.14
N GLN A 40 -16.46 14.99 -6.09
CA GLN A 40 -16.47 13.65 -5.52
C GLN A 40 -17.04 12.60 -6.50
N ALA A 41 -18.09 12.92 -7.24
CA ALA A 41 -18.65 12.05 -8.27
C ALA A 41 -17.67 11.86 -9.45
N ARG A 42 -16.99 12.93 -9.88
CA ARG A 42 -15.93 12.88 -10.88
C ARG A 42 -14.77 11.99 -10.40
N ARG A 43 -14.30 12.19 -9.17
CA ARG A 43 -13.24 11.38 -8.57
C ARG A 43 -13.60 9.89 -8.59
N ARG A 44 -14.82 9.52 -8.18
CA ARG A 44 -15.28 8.12 -8.19
C ARG A 44 -15.24 7.51 -9.58
N ARG A 45 -15.70 8.22 -10.62
CA ARG A 45 -15.66 7.74 -12.01
C ARG A 45 -14.23 7.48 -12.48
N ILE A 46 -13.33 8.45 -12.27
CA ILE A 46 -11.92 8.31 -12.65
C ILE A 46 -11.27 7.13 -11.90
N VAL A 47 -11.45 7.06 -10.59
CA VAL A 47 -10.87 5.99 -9.75
C VAL A 47 -11.38 4.61 -10.16
N THR A 48 -12.64 4.47 -10.51
CA THR A 48 -13.18 3.19 -11.00
C THR A 48 -12.53 2.76 -12.32
N GLY A 49 -12.48 3.64 -13.31
CA GLY A 49 -11.87 3.33 -14.61
C GLY A 49 -10.38 3.03 -14.47
N VAL A 50 -9.65 3.86 -13.75
CA VAL A 50 -8.21 3.69 -13.49
C VAL A 50 -7.92 2.41 -12.69
N GLY A 51 -8.76 2.09 -11.71
CA GLY A 51 -8.65 0.86 -10.92
C GLY A 51 -8.74 -0.39 -11.79
N ILE A 52 -9.74 -0.45 -12.67
CA ILE A 52 -9.92 -1.57 -13.61
C ILE A 52 -8.75 -1.67 -14.58
N THR A 53 -8.39 -0.56 -15.24
CA THR A 53 -7.30 -0.52 -16.22
C THR A 53 -5.96 -0.90 -15.58
N GLY A 54 -5.63 -0.31 -14.43
CA GLY A 54 -4.39 -0.60 -13.71
C GLY A 54 -4.31 -2.05 -13.24
N ALA A 55 -5.40 -2.62 -12.69
CA ALA A 55 -5.45 -4.03 -12.30
C ALA A 55 -5.27 -4.97 -13.50
N THR A 56 -5.89 -4.66 -14.64
CA THR A 56 -5.72 -5.43 -15.88
C THR A 56 -4.27 -5.41 -16.35
N LEU A 57 -3.66 -4.23 -16.42
CA LEU A 57 -2.25 -4.07 -16.81
C LEU A 57 -1.32 -4.81 -15.84
N LEU A 58 -1.61 -4.76 -14.53
CA LEU A 58 -0.83 -5.49 -13.51
C LEU A 58 -0.87 -7.00 -13.76
N GLY A 59 -2.05 -7.55 -14.01
CA GLY A 59 -2.22 -8.97 -14.34
C GLY A 59 -1.45 -9.37 -15.61
N LEU A 60 -1.53 -8.55 -16.66
CA LEU A 60 -0.80 -8.75 -17.93
C LEU A 60 0.71 -8.64 -17.73
N SER A 61 1.18 -7.67 -16.93
CA SER A 61 2.60 -7.49 -16.61
C SER A 61 3.19 -8.74 -15.98
N LEU A 62 2.57 -9.24 -14.91
CA LEU A 62 3.06 -10.43 -14.19
C LEU A 62 2.75 -11.77 -14.91
N SER A 63 1.99 -11.74 -16.00
CA SER A 63 1.83 -12.86 -16.92
C SER A 63 2.90 -12.87 -18.05
N SER A 64 3.71 -11.81 -18.14
CA SER A 64 4.77 -11.68 -19.15
C SER A 64 6.02 -12.47 -18.73
N LYS A 65 6.91 -12.70 -19.72
CA LYS A 65 8.20 -13.36 -19.44
C LYS A 65 9.08 -12.44 -18.56
N PRO A 66 9.62 -12.93 -17.43
CA PRO A 66 10.52 -12.17 -16.58
C PRO A 66 11.71 -11.58 -17.37
N GLY A 67 12.04 -10.30 -17.13
CA GLY A 67 13.12 -9.58 -17.81
C GLY A 67 12.84 -9.15 -19.24
N SER A 68 11.65 -9.45 -19.79
CA SER A 68 11.29 -9.05 -21.16
C SER A 68 10.95 -7.56 -21.26
N ARG A 69 11.15 -6.97 -22.44
CA ARG A 69 10.70 -5.60 -22.74
C ARG A 69 9.20 -5.41 -22.45
N ARG A 70 8.38 -6.42 -22.79
CA ARG A 70 6.94 -6.41 -22.52
C ARG A 70 6.63 -6.26 -21.02
N PHE A 71 7.36 -6.99 -20.17
CA PHE A 71 7.23 -6.86 -18.71
C PHE A 71 7.46 -5.42 -18.26
N TYR A 72 8.59 -4.82 -18.64
CA TYR A 72 8.92 -3.45 -18.21
C TYR A 72 7.95 -2.40 -18.73
N VAL A 73 7.57 -2.49 -20.01
CA VAL A 73 6.60 -1.56 -20.61
C VAL A 73 5.23 -1.65 -19.90
N LEU A 74 4.73 -2.85 -19.67
CA LEU A 74 3.46 -3.03 -18.94
C LEU A 74 3.55 -2.58 -17.50
N THR A 75 4.65 -2.86 -16.80
CA THR A 75 4.86 -2.47 -15.41
C THR A 75 4.96 -0.95 -15.26
N LEU A 76 5.65 -0.26 -16.15
CA LEU A 76 5.65 1.19 -16.20
C LEU A 76 4.29 1.76 -16.61
N GLY A 77 3.57 1.08 -17.50
CA GLY A 77 2.19 1.41 -17.85
C GLY A 77 1.25 1.33 -16.66
N VAL A 78 1.41 0.34 -15.77
CA VAL A 78 0.68 0.26 -14.48
C VAL A 78 0.97 1.49 -13.63
N ALA A 79 2.26 1.81 -13.43
CA ALA A 79 2.65 2.96 -12.62
C ALA A 79 2.11 4.28 -13.20
N ALA A 80 2.23 4.47 -14.52
CA ALA A 80 1.70 5.66 -15.20
C ALA A 80 0.18 5.77 -15.09
N THR A 81 -0.54 4.66 -15.23
CA THR A 81 -2.01 4.61 -15.11
C THR A 81 -2.45 4.99 -13.70
N TRP A 82 -1.87 4.39 -12.67
CA TRP A 82 -2.26 4.70 -11.29
C TRP A 82 -1.83 6.09 -10.86
N ALA A 83 -0.59 6.51 -11.13
CA ALA A 83 -0.13 7.84 -10.77
C ALA A 83 -0.89 8.94 -11.55
N GLY A 84 -1.00 8.80 -12.87
CA GLY A 84 -1.71 9.76 -13.72
C GLY A 84 -3.21 9.85 -13.36
N GLY A 85 -3.86 8.71 -13.18
CA GLY A 85 -5.25 8.65 -12.75
C GLY A 85 -5.48 9.22 -11.35
N ALA A 86 -4.57 8.98 -10.42
CA ALA A 86 -4.63 9.57 -9.10
C ALA A 86 -4.56 11.10 -9.15
N LEU A 87 -3.60 11.65 -9.89
CA LEU A 87 -3.43 13.10 -10.07
C LEU A 87 -4.63 13.71 -10.79
N ALA A 88 -5.16 13.06 -11.83
CA ALA A 88 -6.34 13.53 -12.57
C ALA A 88 -7.64 13.47 -11.76
N SER A 89 -7.68 12.64 -10.70
CA SER A 89 -8.88 12.46 -9.88
C SER A 89 -9.21 13.66 -8.99
N GLY A 90 -8.23 14.52 -8.69
CA GLY A 90 -8.36 15.69 -7.83
C GLY A 90 -7.21 15.82 -6.82
N PRO A 91 -7.28 16.76 -5.89
CA PRO A 91 -6.21 17.02 -4.93
C PRO A 91 -5.81 15.79 -4.12
N LEU A 92 -4.49 15.60 -3.95
CA LEU A 92 -3.88 14.59 -3.09
C LEU A 92 -3.14 15.29 -1.95
N HIS A 93 -3.07 14.63 -0.79
CA HIS A 93 -2.39 15.16 0.38
C HIS A 93 -1.15 14.32 0.70
N LEU A 94 -0.02 14.97 0.99
CA LEU A 94 1.18 14.29 1.47
C LEU A 94 0.99 13.75 2.89
N GLY A 95 0.34 14.55 3.74
CA GLY A 95 0.08 14.20 5.13
C GLY A 95 1.17 14.66 6.08
N GLN A 96 0.81 14.63 7.38
CA GLN A 96 1.68 15.03 8.48
C GLN A 96 1.44 14.13 9.67
N ILE A 97 2.39 14.05 10.58
CA ILE A 97 2.24 13.38 11.87
C ILE A 97 2.43 14.39 12.99
N GLN A 98 1.65 14.22 14.05
CA GLN A 98 1.80 15.01 15.25
C GLN A 98 2.91 14.44 16.12
N THR A 99 3.86 15.27 16.51
CA THR A 99 4.93 14.92 17.44
C THR A 99 4.46 14.95 18.89
N ARG A 100 5.34 14.61 19.83
CA ARG A 100 5.02 14.69 21.27
C ARG A 100 4.73 16.14 21.71
N ASP A 101 5.36 17.10 21.07
CA ASP A 101 5.24 18.53 21.34
C ASP A 101 4.05 19.17 20.57
N GLU A 102 3.10 18.33 20.11
CA GLU A 102 1.91 18.75 19.37
C GLU A 102 2.19 19.44 18.02
N THR A 103 3.44 19.55 17.59
CA THR A 103 3.80 20.11 16.28
C THR A 103 3.58 19.11 15.16
N LEU A 104 3.09 19.60 14.02
CA LEU A 104 2.91 18.80 12.82
C LEU A 104 4.23 18.76 12.02
N ARG A 105 4.70 17.53 11.71
CA ARG A 105 5.92 17.31 10.91
C ARG A 105 5.68 16.29 9.81
N ARG A 106 6.55 16.32 8.80
CA ARG A 106 6.55 15.31 7.75
C ARG A 106 6.89 13.94 8.34
N PRO A 107 6.16 12.88 7.94
CA PRO A 107 6.37 11.52 8.45
C PRO A 107 7.54 10.84 7.71
N ILE A 108 8.77 11.02 8.15
CA ILE A 108 9.95 10.42 7.48
C ILE A 108 10.46 9.22 8.26
N VAL A 109 10.89 9.42 9.51
CA VAL A 109 11.59 8.38 10.30
C VAL A 109 10.66 7.21 10.64
N THR A 110 9.47 7.50 11.18
CA THR A 110 8.51 6.46 11.58
C THR A 110 8.12 5.53 10.43
N PRO A 111 7.80 6.01 9.22
CA PRO A 111 7.51 5.15 8.07
C PRO A 111 8.68 4.27 7.66
N VAL A 112 9.90 4.80 7.65
CA VAL A 112 11.10 4.01 7.31
C VAL A 112 11.30 2.89 8.32
N VAL A 113 11.24 3.19 9.63
CA VAL A 113 11.32 2.17 10.69
C VAL A 113 10.20 1.14 10.56
N THR A 114 8.98 1.58 10.24
CA THR A 114 7.85 0.67 9.99
C THR A 114 8.12 -0.23 8.79
N GLY A 115 8.72 0.31 7.71
CA GLY A 115 9.10 -0.45 6.52
C GLY A 115 10.14 -1.52 6.82
N VAL A 116 11.14 -1.20 7.64
CA VAL A 116 12.15 -2.17 8.13
C VAL A 116 11.48 -3.26 8.99
N GLY A 117 10.58 -2.89 9.90
CA GLY A 117 9.82 -3.85 10.72
C GLY A 117 8.92 -4.76 9.88
N ALA A 118 8.21 -4.19 8.90
CA ALA A 118 7.41 -4.96 7.94
C ALA A 118 8.29 -5.93 7.14
N PHE A 119 9.46 -5.49 6.67
CA PHE A 119 10.43 -6.37 6.02
C PHE A 119 10.82 -7.54 6.92
N GLY A 120 11.19 -7.29 8.17
CA GLY A 120 11.57 -8.36 9.11
C GLY A 120 10.46 -9.38 9.31
N LEU A 121 9.21 -8.91 9.46
CA LEU A 121 8.04 -9.79 9.57
C LEU A 121 7.84 -10.65 8.30
N PHE A 122 7.89 -10.04 7.13
CA PHE A 122 7.72 -10.75 5.86
C PHE A 122 8.87 -11.70 5.55
N TYR A 123 10.09 -11.31 5.88
CA TYR A 123 11.27 -12.16 5.73
C TYR A 123 11.20 -13.38 6.64
N GLY A 124 10.79 -13.21 7.90
CA GLY A 124 10.51 -14.32 8.81
C GLY A 124 9.37 -15.21 8.32
N ALA A 125 8.25 -14.61 7.87
CA ALA A 125 7.12 -15.35 7.30
C ALA A 125 7.52 -16.14 6.04
N ALA A 126 8.45 -15.64 5.23
CA ALA A 126 8.93 -16.32 4.02
C ALA A 126 9.60 -17.66 4.35
N HIS A 127 10.30 -17.79 5.48
CA HIS A 127 10.85 -19.06 5.94
C HIS A 127 9.75 -20.09 6.24
N LEU A 128 8.61 -19.66 6.77
CA LEU A 128 7.45 -20.53 6.99
C LEU A 128 6.75 -20.86 5.67
N CYS A 129 6.60 -19.88 4.78
CA CYS A 129 5.97 -20.04 3.45
C CYS A 129 6.69 -21.08 2.59
N ARG A 130 8.00 -21.26 2.73
CA ARG A 130 8.75 -22.32 2.06
C ARG A 130 8.29 -23.72 2.41
N ARG A 131 7.65 -23.91 3.57
CA ARG A 131 7.07 -25.20 4.00
C ARG A 131 5.69 -25.48 3.38
N VAL A 132 5.07 -24.45 2.78
CA VAL A 132 3.74 -24.55 2.14
C VAL A 132 3.94 -24.52 0.63
N PRO A 133 3.76 -25.67 -0.08
CA PRO A 133 4.13 -25.79 -1.51
C PRO A 133 3.46 -24.75 -2.42
N VAL A 134 2.23 -24.33 -2.11
CA VAL A 134 1.51 -23.31 -2.89
C VAL A 134 2.17 -21.94 -2.75
N LEU A 135 2.53 -21.54 -1.52
CA LEU A 135 3.17 -20.26 -1.24
C LEU A 135 4.62 -20.23 -1.71
N ASP A 136 5.37 -21.33 -1.53
CA ASP A 136 6.73 -21.47 -2.04
C ASP A 136 6.78 -21.23 -3.56
N ARG A 137 5.93 -21.95 -4.32
CA ARG A 137 5.81 -21.78 -5.77
C ARG A 137 5.37 -20.36 -6.17
N ALA A 138 4.45 -19.77 -5.40
CA ALA A 138 3.94 -18.44 -5.66
C ALA A 138 5.03 -17.37 -5.47
N LEU A 139 5.80 -17.43 -4.37
CA LEU A 139 6.94 -16.56 -4.10
C LEU A 139 8.05 -16.76 -5.12
N ALA A 140 8.46 -18.00 -5.39
CA ALA A 140 9.47 -18.30 -6.41
C ALA A 140 9.09 -17.77 -7.79
N ARG A 141 7.80 -17.73 -8.15
CA ARG A 141 7.31 -17.17 -9.41
C ARG A 141 7.54 -15.66 -9.49
N VAL A 142 7.22 -14.92 -8.44
CA VAL A 142 7.41 -13.45 -8.39
C VAL A 142 8.89 -13.10 -8.36
N LEU A 143 9.67 -13.80 -7.53
CA LEU A 143 11.09 -13.52 -7.37
C LEU A 143 11.90 -13.76 -8.65
N ARG A 144 11.39 -14.59 -9.59
CA ARG A 144 12.03 -14.73 -10.92
C ARG A 144 12.10 -13.41 -11.71
N PHE A 145 11.18 -12.46 -11.47
CA PHE A 145 11.25 -11.13 -12.09
C PHE A 145 12.44 -10.32 -11.57
N ALA A 146 12.78 -10.49 -10.29
CA ALA A 146 13.98 -9.90 -9.70
C ALA A 146 15.27 -10.59 -10.19
N ASP A 147 15.27 -11.92 -10.27
CA ASP A 147 16.46 -12.69 -10.64
C ASP A 147 16.83 -12.62 -12.12
N ARG A 148 15.83 -12.55 -13.00
CA ARG A 148 16.04 -12.55 -14.46
C ARG A 148 15.99 -11.16 -15.09
N GLY A 149 15.67 -10.15 -14.31
CA GLY A 149 15.60 -8.76 -14.74
C GLY A 149 16.93 -8.03 -14.66
N SER A 150 17.05 -6.93 -15.42
CA SER A 150 18.10 -5.95 -15.20
C SER A 150 17.90 -5.27 -13.86
N THR A 151 18.88 -5.36 -12.95
CA THR A 151 18.78 -4.81 -11.59
C THR A 151 18.31 -3.35 -11.55
N PRO A 152 18.87 -2.41 -12.36
CA PRO A 152 18.41 -1.03 -12.36
C PRO A 152 16.94 -0.89 -12.78
N LEU A 153 16.51 -1.63 -13.80
CA LEU A 153 15.12 -1.57 -14.28
C LEU A 153 14.14 -2.21 -13.28
N VAL A 154 14.55 -3.28 -12.60
CA VAL A 154 13.74 -3.90 -11.56
C VAL A 154 13.55 -2.95 -10.38
N VAL A 155 14.63 -2.30 -9.93
CA VAL A 155 14.54 -1.30 -8.85
C VAL A 155 13.65 -0.13 -9.28
N LEU A 156 13.88 0.41 -10.48
CA LEU A 156 13.09 1.52 -11.02
C LEU A 156 11.60 1.17 -11.07
N THR A 157 11.25 0.03 -11.67
CA THR A 157 9.84 -0.38 -11.80
C THR A 157 9.21 -0.68 -10.46
N THR A 158 9.94 -1.29 -9.53
CA THR A 158 9.46 -1.56 -8.17
C THR A 158 9.17 -0.26 -7.42
N CYS A 159 10.09 0.70 -7.43
CA CYS A 159 9.91 1.98 -6.76
C CYS A 159 8.80 2.82 -7.42
N ALA A 160 8.77 2.87 -8.76
CA ALA A 160 7.73 3.61 -9.49
C ALA A 160 6.33 3.07 -9.19
N ASN A 161 6.16 1.73 -9.19
CA ASN A 161 4.87 1.12 -8.84
C ASN A 161 4.53 1.33 -7.36
N GLY A 162 5.48 1.17 -6.44
CA GLY A 162 5.23 1.42 -5.02
C GLY A 162 4.70 2.83 -4.75
N VAL A 163 5.28 3.85 -5.38
CA VAL A 163 4.78 5.24 -5.27
C VAL A 163 3.41 5.38 -5.95
N ALA A 164 3.24 4.86 -7.16
CA ALA A 164 2.00 4.97 -7.92
C ALA A 164 0.82 4.28 -7.22
N GLU A 165 1.06 3.13 -6.61
CA GLU A 165 0.08 2.41 -5.78
C GLU A 165 -0.38 3.25 -4.60
N GLU A 166 0.54 3.90 -3.89
CA GLU A 166 0.16 4.72 -2.74
C GLU A 166 -0.59 6.00 -3.17
N LEU A 167 -0.18 6.64 -4.27
CA LEU A 167 -0.92 7.76 -4.85
C LEU A 167 -2.35 7.35 -5.21
N PHE A 168 -2.52 6.16 -5.80
CA PHE A 168 -3.84 5.69 -6.20
C PHE A 168 -4.66 5.15 -5.04
N PHE A 169 -4.18 4.11 -4.33
CA PHE A 169 -4.98 3.42 -3.31
C PHE A 169 -5.14 4.23 -2.03
N ARG A 170 -4.12 4.96 -1.56
CA ARG A 170 -4.13 5.76 -0.33
C ARG A 170 -4.40 7.24 -0.60
N GLY A 171 -4.16 7.70 -1.81
CA GLY A 171 -4.55 9.03 -2.27
C GLY A 171 -5.98 9.06 -2.82
N ALA A 172 -6.10 8.79 -4.11
CA ALA A 172 -7.33 8.98 -4.88
C ALA A 172 -8.50 8.08 -4.43
N LEU A 173 -8.26 6.77 -4.34
CA LEU A 173 -9.30 5.80 -3.99
C LEU A 173 -9.74 5.95 -2.53
N TYR A 174 -8.80 6.14 -1.61
CA TYR A 174 -9.13 6.37 -0.20
C TYR A 174 -10.02 7.61 -0.03
N ALA A 175 -9.79 8.66 -0.83
CA ALA A 175 -10.64 9.84 -0.85
C ALA A 175 -12.01 9.54 -1.50
N ALA A 176 -12.06 8.72 -2.56
CA ALA A 176 -13.29 8.40 -3.29
C ALA A 176 -14.28 7.53 -2.49
N VAL A 177 -13.80 6.62 -1.64
CA VAL A 177 -14.67 5.66 -0.90
C VAL A 177 -15.40 6.27 0.29
N GLY A 178 -15.15 7.55 0.59
CA GLY A 178 -15.85 8.29 1.64
C GLY A 178 -15.39 7.95 3.06
N ARG A 179 -16.09 8.51 4.07
CA ARG A 179 -15.66 8.49 5.48
C ARG A 179 -15.95 7.17 6.21
N ARG A 180 -16.91 6.37 5.72
CA ARG A 180 -17.29 5.11 6.39
C ARG A 180 -16.35 3.97 5.98
N HIS A 181 -15.56 3.49 6.94
CA HIS A 181 -14.61 2.37 6.79
C HIS A 181 -13.60 2.52 5.62
N PRO A 182 -12.93 3.70 5.44
CA PRO A 182 -12.09 3.93 4.27
C PRO A 182 -10.87 2.99 4.22
N VAL A 183 -10.30 2.61 5.36
CA VAL A 183 -9.18 1.64 5.43
C VAL A 183 -9.62 0.28 4.86
N ALA A 184 -10.75 -0.25 5.32
CA ALA A 184 -11.24 -1.55 4.87
C ALA A 184 -11.57 -1.54 3.37
N LYS A 185 -12.27 -0.50 2.87
CA LYS A 185 -12.64 -0.36 1.46
C LYS A 185 -11.41 -0.21 0.55
N SER A 186 -10.45 0.62 0.96
CA SER A 186 -9.20 0.80 0.21
C SER A 186 -8.36 -0.47 0.20
N THR A 187 -8.28 -1.19 1.31
CA THR A 187 -7.61 -2.49 1.39
C THR A 187 -8.29 -3.53 0.52
N ALA A 188 -9.62 -3.64 0.57
CA ALA A 188 -10.37 -4.57 -0.26
C ALA A 188 -10.14 -4.31 -1.76
N ALA A 189 -10.18 -3.05 -2.20
CA ALA A 189 -9.89 -2.70 -3.58
C ALA A 189 -8.44 -3.04 -3.98
N TYR A 190 -7.48 -2.83 -3.07
CA TYR A 190 -6.08 -3.20 -3.31
C TYR A 190 -5.91 -4.71 -3.46
N VAL A 191 -6.55 -5.50 -2.60
CA VAL A 191 -6.56 -6.98 -2.68
C VAL A 191 -7.19 -7.45 -3.99
N VAL A 192 -8.33 -6.87 -4.40
CA VAL A 192 -8.99 -7.21 -5.67
C VAL A 192 -8.08 -6.89 -6.86
N ALA A 193 -7.45 -5.71 -6.87
CA ALA A 193 -6.51 -5.35 -7.93
C ALA A 193 -5.31 -6.31 -7.97
N THR A 194 -4.75 -6.66 -6.81
CA THR A 194 -3.63 -7.61 -6.70
C THR A 194 -4.03 -9.04 -7.10
N ALA A 195 -5.28 -9.43 -6.92
CA ALA A 195 -5.78 -10.75 -7.32
C ALA A 195 -5.70 -10.98 -8.85
N SER A 196 -5.67 -9.89 -9.66
CA SER A 196 -5.42 -9.97 -11.11
C SER A 196 -4.09 -10.65 -11.46
N THR A 197 -3.12 -10.63 -10.55
CA THR A 197 -1.82 -11.30 -10.70
C THR A 197 -1.90 -12.82 -10.61
N ARG A 198 -3.01 -13.38 -10.13
CA ARG A 198 -3.21 -14.81 -9.85
C ARG A 198 -2.10 -15.40 -8.96
N ASN A 199 -1.56 -14.58 -8.07
CA ASN A 199 -0.50 -14.98 -7.15
C ASN A 199 -0.95 -14.87 -5.69
N PRO A 200 -1.20 -15.98 -4.99
CA PRO A 200 -1.74 -15.96 -3.62
C PRO A 200 -0.78 -15.31 -2.62
N ALA A 201 0.53 -15.37 -2.83
CA ALA A 201 1.49 -14.71 -1.96
C ALA A 201 1.40 -13.18 -2.06
N LEU A 202 1.21 -12.64 -3.28
CA LEU A 202 0.98 -11.21 -3.49
C LEU A 202 -0.36 -10.76 -2.91
N VAL A 203 -1.42 -11.56 -3.06
CA VAL A 203 -2.74 -11.26 -2.50
C VAL A 203 -2.68 -11.18 -0.98
N LEU A 204 -1.99 -12.15 -0.33
CA LEU A 204 -1.76 -12.14 1.11
C LEU A 204 -0.93 -10.93 1.56
N ALA A 205 0.16 -10.64 0.84
CA ALA A 205 0.97 -9.46 1.09
C ALA A 205 0.14 -8.18 0.92
N GLY A 206 -0.68 -8.09 -0.13
CA GLY A 206 -1.58 -6.98 -0.40
C GLY A 206 -2.62 -6.77 0.71
N LEU A 207 -3.12 -7.84 1.33
CA LEU A 207 -4.02 -7.74 2.48
C LEU A 207 -3.31 -7.13 3.70
N VAL A 208 -2.16 -7.67 4.09
CA VAL A 208 -1.41 -7.23 5.28
C VAL A 208 -0.91 -5.80 5.10
N MET A 209 -0.23 -5.53 3.98
CA MET A 209 0.31 -4.21 3.68
C MET A 209 -0.81 -3.20 3.38
N GLY A 210 -1.91 -3.66 2.79
CA GLY A 210 -3.10 -2.83 2.55
C GLY A 210 -3.68 -2.25 3.82
N VAL A 211 -3.79 -3.05 4.87
CA VAL A 211 -4.23 -2.59 6.19
C VAL A 211 -3.20 -1.64 6.79
N LEU A 212 -1.92 -1.99 6.78
CA LEU A 212 -0.85 -1.15 7.34
C LEU A 212 -0.82 0.23 6.67
N PHE A 213 -0.77 0.28 5.33
CA PHE A 213 -0.77 1.52 4.56
C PHE A 213 -2.05 2.33 4.74
N GLY A 214 -3.21 1.66 4.80
CA GLY A 214 -4.49 2.31 5.10
C GLY A 214 -4.53 2.95 6.49
N LEU A 215 -3.95 2.31 7.50
CA LEU A 215 -3.81 2.87 8.83
C LEU A 215 -2.85 4.06 8.87
N GLN A 216 -1.71 3.98 8.16
CA GLN A 216 -0.78 5.10 8.02
C GLN A 216 -1.44 6.29 7.31
N ARG A 217 -2.20 6.04 6.22
CA ARG A 217 -3.00 7.06 5.54
C ARG A 217 -4.01 7.72 6.48
N ARG A 218 -4.70 6.95 7.29
CA ARG A 218 -5.64 7.45 8.29
C ARG A 218 -4.96 8.29 9.36
N ALA A 219 -3.78 7.87 9.81
CA ALA A 219 -3.05 8.54 10.87
C ALA A 219 -2.40 9.85 10.40
N SER A 220 -1.81 9.86 9.20
CA SER A 220 -1.07 11.00 8.67
C SER A 220 -1.92 11.97 7.84
N GLY A 221 -3.12 11.57 7.44
CA GLY A 221 -3.94 12.39 6.53
C GLY A 221 -3.44 12.42 5.08
N GLY A 222 -2.34 11.71 4.72
CA GLY A 222 -1.75 11.75 3.39
C GLY A 222 -1.03 10.47 2.98
N VAL A 223 -0.39 10.50 1.82
CA VAL A 223 0.23 9.34 1.16
C VAL A 223 1.70 9.14 1.50
N GLU A 224 2.39 10.16 2.04
CA GLU A 224 3.83 10.13 2.24
C GLU A 224 4.27 9.01 3.19
N ALA A 225 3.55 8.84 4.30
CA ALA A 225 3.88 7.80 5.28
C ALA A 225 3.79 6.39 4.68
N SER A 226 2.72 6.08 3.96
CA SER A 226 2.56 4.78 3.33
C SER A 226 3.54 4.57 2.18
N ALA A 227 3.81 5.60 1.37
CA ALA A 227 4.77 5.53 0.28
C ALA A 227 6.20 5.24 0.78
N LEU A 228 6.66 5.94 1.82
CA LEU A 228 7.99 5.69 2.40
C LEU A 228 8.10 4.28 3.01
N THR A 229 7.06 3.82 3.70
CA THR A 229 7.01 2.45 4.23
C THR A 229 7.05 1.42 3.10
N HIS A 230 6.27 1.63 2.04
CA HIS A 230 6.20 0.75 0.88
C HIS A 230 7.56 0.67 0.17
N LEU A 231 8.18 1.81 -0.12
CA LEU A 231 9.50 1.86 -0.76
C LEU A 231 10.56 1.16 0.08
N THR A 232 10.63 1.46 1.38
CA THR A 232 11.61 0.83 2.28
C THR A 232 11.42 -0.68 2.32
N TRP A 233 10.19 -1.14 2.53
CA TRP A 233 9.85 -2.56 2.53
C TRP A 233 10.20 -3.24 1.21
N SER A 234 9.80 -2.65 0.07
CA SER A 234 10.01 -3.23 -1.27
C SER A 234 11.49 -3.34 -1.63
N VAL A 235 12.28 -2.32 -1.33
CA VAL A 235 13.73 -2.34 -1.62
C VAL A 235 14.42 -3.41 -0.79
N LEU A 236 14.08 -3.54 0.49
CA LEU A 236 14.63 -4.58 1.36
C LEU A 236 14.19 -5.98 0.91
N MET A 237 12.90 -6.16 0.54
CA MET A 237 12.40 -7.42 0.00
C MET A 237 13.12 -7.79 -1.31
N LEU A 238 13.31 -6.83 -2.21
CA LEU A 238 14.00 -7.04 -3.47
C LEU A 238 15.47 -7.44 -3.26
N ARG A 239 16.13 -6.88 -2.24
CA ARG A 239 17.54 -7.15 -1.95
C ARG A 239 17.78 -8.49 -1.25
N TYR A 240 16.92 -8.86 -0.30
CA TYR A 240 17.19 -9.96 0.63
C TYR A 240 16.33 -11.21 0.42
N LEU A 241 15.16 -11.09 -0.21
CA LEU A 241 14.26 -12.24 -0.34
C LEU A 241 14.67 -13.21 -1.47
N PRO A 242 15.17 -12.79 -2.67
CA PRO A 242 15.45 -13.69 -3.76
C PRO A 242 16.44 -14.82 -3.41
N PRO A 243 17.53 -14.58 -2.65
CA PRO A 243 18.48 -15.64 -2.29
C PRO A 243 17.83 -16.82 -1.53
N LEU A 244 16.79 -16.56 -0.73
CA LEU A 244 16.07 -17.60 0.01
C LEU A 244 15.38 -18.64 -0.88
N PHE A 245 15.01 -18.26 -2.11
CA PHE A 245 14.23 -19.08 -3.03
C PHE A 245 15.05 -19.57 -4.23
N ARG A 246 16.34 -19.24 -4.27
CA ARG A 246 17.28 -19.84 -5.26
C ARG A 246 17.54 -21.27 -4.84
N LYS A 247 17.31 -22.21 -5.76
CA LYS A 247 17.74 -23.59 -5.55
C LYS A 247 19.29 -23.63 -5.58
N PRO A 248 19.93 -24.40 -4.68
CA PRO A 248 21.36 -24.67 -4.79
C PRO A 248 21.65 -25.22 -6.21
N ILE A 249 22.65 -24.69 -6.86
CA ILE A 249 23.19 -25.29 -8.07
C ILE A 249 23.83 -26.61 -7.59
N THR A 250 23.14 -27.72 -7.75
CA THR A 250 23.79 -29.03 -7.61
C THR A 250 24.85 -29.09 -8.70
N ALA A 251 26.11 -28.97 -8.31
CA ALA A 251 27.23 -29.29 -9.17
C ALA A 251 27.06 -30.75 -9.65
N ARG A 252 26.89 -30.94 -10.95
CA ARG A 252 27.01 -32.23 -11.62
C ARG A 252 28.48 -32.49 -11.95
#